data_4cd6f57734f66ce930106f9292725854
#
_entry.id   4cd6f57734f66ce930106f9292725854
#
_cell.length_a   1.000
_cell.length_b   1.000
_cell.length_c   1.000
_cell.angle_alpha   90.00
_cell.angle_beta   90.00
_cell.angle_gamma   90.00
#
_symmetry.space_group_name_H-M   'P 1'
#
loop_
_entity.id
_entity.type
_entity.pdbx_description
1 polymer ?
#
loop_
_entity_poly.entity_id
_entity_poly.type
_entity_poly.pdbx_seq_one_letter_code
_entity_poly.pdbx_strand_id
1 'polypeptide(L)'
;MKTSFIELKGRKRAQALLDINTFEEILDPFDRIESPHLPAQGIVPESDDGVVIARGTISGQPAVILSIEGSFQGGGIGEVSGSKIAGSLEHVLKDIQNGKKIIPVIIFDTGGVRLQEANYGLLCISEIQSAIVALKRHVPVIGLIPGNVGCFGGMSITAALCSTLIITETARFGLNGPEVIEQEAGIEELNSRDRRLIWDTIGGRSRFETGLVDQLVEDDIPAFKKAIIKAVTEPDTISRTRQIEHYLSIISQIDLSVKNTKTDFIELNKKKKTEVKAVLENKPVEGKGRTWFTILTEGASSISEYPSLLVADTQFEGKLTRFIAVVPNEANRFPRARRGEVGLVEGWAIAKYVRQAIDEDAHKADKRNIVAIIDVPSQAYGYHEELFGIHYACAAGVDAYASARISGHSVTGFIVGNAISGAFLTHGMQASRLIALNDPSINIQAMSKESAARITKRTIAELEKATQKVPAMAYDVASFNALGPLDALVTITDTTHPDSADIQKVSAALGKAVHKADDTLNQRLETPNAINQGRVYSRLVRTKIGEQWN
;
A
#
# COMPACT_ATOMS: atom_id res chain seq x y z
N MET A 1 14.06 11.18 34.72
CA MET A 1 14.45 12.01 33.57
C MET A 1 13.68 11.44 32.38
N LYS A 2 12.91 12.25 31.63
CA LYS A 2 12.24 11.78 30.41
C LYS A 2 13.32 11.48 29.37
N THR A 3 13.25 10.33 28.72
CA THR A 3 14.17 9.95 27.64
C THR A 3 13.38 9.98 26.33
N SER A 4 13.73 10.94 25.47
CA SER A 4 13.09 11.09 24.17
C SER A 4 13.23 9.81 23.34
N PHE A 5 12.13 9.29 22.87
CA PHE A 5 12.09 8.15 21.95
C PHE A 5 12.34 8.59 20.49
N ILE A 6 11.94 9.82 20.17
CA ILE A 6 12.11 10.41 18.84
C ILE A 6 13.58 10.61 18.51
N GLU A 7 14.40 11.05 19.48
CA GLU A 7 15.81 11.31 19.29
C GLU A 7 16.66 10.03 19.13
N LEU A 8 16.10 8.86 19.44
CA LEU A 8 16.78 7.59 19.25
C LEU A 8 16.82 7.18 17.78
N LYS A 9 17.93 6.58 17.36
CA LYS A 9 18.03 5.87 16.08
C LYS A 9 17.27 4.54 16.13
N GLY A 10 16.93 4.00 14.95
CA GLY A 10 16.10 2.80 14.81
C GLY A 10 16.50 1.63 15.70
N ARG A 11 17.79 1.28 15.76
CA ARG A 11 18.30 0.19 16.63
C ARG A 11 18.09 0.49 18.10
N LYS A 12 18.33 1.73 18.52
CA LYS A 12 18.13 2.12 19.93
C LYS A 12 16.65 2.20 20.28
N ARG A 13 15.78 2.59 19.34
CA ARG A 13 14.32 2.52 19.53
C ARG A 13 13.86 1.09 19.77
N ALA A 14 14.28 0.14 18.93
CA ALA A 14 13.95 -1.27 19.12
C ALA A 14 14.46 -1.81 20.46
N GLN A 15 15.73 -1.55 20.78
CA GLN A 15 16.32 -1.95 22.06
C GLN A 15 15.61 -1.36 23.28
N ALA A 16 15.20 -0.09 23.21
CA ALA A 16 14.53 0.60 24.31
C ALA A 16 13.13 0.04 24.61
N LEU A 17 12.44 -0.52 23.62
CA LEU A 17 11.11 -1.12 23.80
C LEU A 17 11.18 -2.53 24.40
N LEU A 18 12.25 -3.25 24.20
CA LEU A 18 12.41 -4.60 24.73
C LEU A 18 12.80 -4.59 26.21
N ASP A 19 12.58 -5.70 26.89
CA ASP A 19 13.02 -5.91 28.27
C ASP A 19 14.55 -5.98 28.34
N ILE A 20 15.10 -5.62 29.49
CA ILE A 20 16.55 -5.58 29.70
C ILE A 20 17.15 -6.98 29.42
N ASN A 21 18.26 -7.00 28.66
CA ASN A 21 19.01 -8.19 28.27
C ASN A 21 18.24 -9.21 27.39
N THR A 22 17.15 -8.81 26.74
CA THR A 22 16.43 -9.69 25.81
C THR A 22 16.61 -9.31 24.33
N PHE A 23 17.27 -8.18 24.04
CA PHE A 23 17.50 -7.71 22.68
C PHE A 23 18.43 -8.65 21.90
N GLU A 24 17.94 -9.18 20.83
CA GLU A 24 18.66 -9.94 19.80
C GLU A 24 18.34 -9.34 18.44
N GLU A 25 19.35 -9.08 17.61
CA GLU A 25 19.16 -8.54 16.26
C GLU A 25 19.40 -9.62 15.21
N ILE A 26 18.48 -9.75 14.26
CA ILE A 26 18.59 -10.63 13.11
C ILE A 26 19.05 -9.80 11.90
N LEU A 27 19.97 -10.30 11.12
CA LEU A 27 20.64 -9.59 10.02
C LEU A 27 21.17 -8.24 10.49
N ASP A 28 22.06 -8.31 11.48
CA ASP A 28 22.73 -7.14 12.03
C ASP A 28 23.73 -6.53 11.02
N PRO A 29 24.37 -5.38 11.30
CA PRO A 29 25.31 -4.76 10.38
C PRO A 29 26.53 -5.61 10.02
N PHE A 30 26.89 -6.62 10.81
CA PHE A 30 28.03 -7.50 10.51
C PHE A 30 27.69 -8.52 9.41
N ASP A 31 26.40 -8.82 9.19
CA ASP A 31 25.93 -9.65 8.06
C ASP A 31 26.12 -8.96 6.71
N ARG A 32 26.26 -7.63 6.69
CA ARG A 32 26.47 -6.79 5.49
C ARG A 32 25.46 -7.05 4.36
N ILE A 33 24.20 -7.09 4.72
CA ILE A 33 23.12 -7.23 3.76
C ILE A 33 22.69 -5.84 3.27
N GLU A 34 23.47 -5.30 2.34
CA GLU A 34 23.35 -3.96 1.78
C GLU A 34 22.51 -3.97 0.50
N SER A 35 21.88 -2.82 0.17
CA SER A 35 21.28 -2.66 -1.15
C SER A 35 22.32 -2.66 -2.26
N PRO A 36 22.22 -3.56 -3.26
CA PRO A 36 23.13 -3.60 -4.39
C PRO A 36 22.87 -2.47 -5.41
N HIS A 37 21.77 -1.76 -5.29
CA HIS A 37 21.28 -0.81 -6.28
C HIS A 37 21.75 0.63 -6.02
N LEU A 38 22.13 0.96 -4.79
CA LEU A 38 22.55 2.29 -4.38
C LEU A 38 23.94 2.70 -4.90
N PRO A 39 24.97 1.83 -4.86
CA PRO A 39 26.31 2.19 -5.35
C PRO A 39 26.35 2.61 -6.82
N ALA A 40 25.53 1.98 -7.66
CA ALA A 40 25.40 2.34 -9.09
C ALA A 40 24.92 3.78 -9.32
N GLN A 41 24.31 4.39 -8.30
CA GLN A 41 23.79 5.76 -8.29
C GLN A 41 24.69 6.72 -7.49
N GLY A 42 25.85 6.28 -7.01
CA GLY A 42 26.78 7.08 -6.20
C GLY A 42 26.33 7.28 -4.76
N ILE A 43 25.42 6.43 -4.27
CA ILE A 43 24.92 6.47 -2.88
C ILE A 43 25.62 5.38 -2.08
N VAL A 44 26.15 5.75 -0.92
CA VAL A 44 26.77 4.80 0.01
C VAL A 44 25.67 4.00 0.70
N PRO A 45 25.64 2.66 0.58
CA PRO A 45 24.65 1.84 1.27
C PRO A 45 24.98 1.76 2.78
N GLU A 46 23.96 1.46 3.59
CA GLU A 46 24.14 1.04 4.98
C GLU A 46 24.08 -0.48 5.10
N SER A 47 24.87 -1.04 6.02
CA SER A 47 25.05 -2.49 6.18
C SER A 47 23.80 -3.24 6.60
N ASP A 48 22.78 -2.56 7.11
CA ASP A 48 21.46 -3.10 7.47
C ASP A 48 20.33 -2.57 6.59
N ASP A 49 20.67 -1.79 5.56
CA ASP A 49 19.76 -1.11 4.63
C ASP A 49 18.67 -0.28 5.34
N GLY A 50 19.00 0.25 6.52
CA GLY A 50 18.12 1.14 7.29
C GLY A 50 16.93 0.45 7.96
N VAL A 51 16.95 -0.88 8.13
CA VAL A 51 15.91 -1.64 8.83
C VAL A 51 16.52 -2.59 9.85
N VAL A 52 16.09 -2.46 11.10
CA VAL A 52 16.47 -3.32 12.21
C VAL A 52 15.39 -4.35 12.48
N ILE A 53 15.76 -5.62 12.52
CA ILE A 53 14.91 -6.73 12.95
C ILE A 53 15.33 -7.11 14.36
N ALA A 54 14.55 -6.78 15.37
CA ALA A 54 14.87 -7.08 16.77
C ALA A 54 13.90 -8.10 17.36
N ARG A 55 14.43 -9.07 18.08
CA ARG A 55 13.68 -10.04 18.89
C ARG A 55 13.95 -9.80 20.35
N GLY A 56 13.00 -10.21 21.19
CA GLY A 56 13.13 -10.13 22.64
C GLY A 56 11.78 -10.27 23.30
N THR A 57 11.63 -9.64 24.48
CA THR A 57 10.35 -9.63 25.19
C THR A 57 9.89 -8.21 25.50
N ILE A 58 8.58 -8.01 25.60
CA ILE A 58 7.94 -6.81 26.14
C ILE A 58 7.07 -7.27 27.31
N SER A 59 7.40 -6.86 28.52
CA SER A 59 6.76 -7.32 29.76
C SER A 59 6.69 -8.85 29.86
N GLY A 60 7.78 -9.52 29.50
CA GLY A 60 7.92 -10.97 29.52
C GLY A 60 7.27 -11.72 28.36
N GLN A 61 6.55 -11.05 27.47
CA GLN A 61 5.95 -11.67 26.27
C GLN A 61 6.89 -11.57 25.07
N PRO A 62 7.08 -12.65 24.30
CA PRO A 62 7.88 -12.61 23.08
C PRO A 62 7.41 -11.52 22.12
N ALA A 63 8.35 -10.77 21.56
CA ALA A 63 8.06 -9.69 20.63
C ALA A 63 9.07 -9.68 19.48
N VAL A 64 8.61 -9.23 18.31
CA VAL A 64 9.43 -8.90 17.15
C VAL A 64 9.18 -7.44 16.81
N ILE A 65 10.26 -6.65 16.78
CA ILE A 65 10.21 -5.22 16.46
C ILE A 65 10.95 -4.99 15.16
N LEU A 66 10.25 -4.39 14.19
CA LEU A 66 10.79 -3.97 12.91
C LEU A 66 10.91 -2.45 12.94
N SER A 67 12.14 -1.93 13.00
CA SER A 67 12.39 -0.50 13.17
C SER A 67 13.02 0.10 11.93
N ILE A 68 12.37 1.09 11.33
CA ILE A 68 12.86 1.81 10.15
C ILE A 68 13.67 3.01 10.63
N GLU A 69 14.88 3.16 10.06
CA GLU A 69 15.80 4.26 10.36
C GLU A 69 15.53 5.44 9.41
N GLY A 70 14.84 6.47 9.91
CA GLY A 70 14.45 7.64 9.12
C GLY A 70 15.63 8.47 8.61
N SER A 71 16.79 8.43 9.26
CA SER A 71 17.97 9.18 8.83
C SER A 71 18.67 8.58 7.60
N PHE A 72 18.44 7.29 7.31
CA PHE A 72 18.95 6.66 6.08
C PHE A 72 17.95 6.78 4.94
N GLN A 73 18.28 7.53 3.91
CA GLN A 73 17.44 7.75 2.72
C GLN A 73 15.98 8.13 3.05
N GLY A 74 15.77 8.90 4.12
CA GLY A 74 14.42 9.28 4.57
C GLY A 74 13.55 8.10 5.01
N GLY A 75 14.14 7.00 5.45
CA GLY A 75 13.44 5.76 5.78
C GLY A 75 12.78 5.08 4.57
N GLY A 76 13.31 5.35 3.37
CA GLY A 76 12.77 4.81 2.12
C GLY A 76 12.94 3.29 2.02
N ILE A 77 11.89 2.62 1.56
CA ILE A 77 11.84 1.16 1.41
C ILE A 77 12.31 0.75 0.01
N GLY A 78 13.38 -0.04 -0.04
CA GLY A 78 13.94 -0.68 -1.22
C GLY A 78 13.77 -2.19 -1.23
N GLU A 79 14.61 -2.90 -1.99
CA GLU A 79 14.55 -4.36 -2.10
C GLU A 79 14.96 -5.05 -0.79
N VAL A 80 16.10 -4.66 -0.22
CA VAL A 80 16.64 -5.30 0.99
C VAL A 80 15.81 -4.92 2.21
N SER A 81 15.66 -3.63 2.50
CA SER A 81 14.88 -3.14 3.64
C SER A 81 13.44 -3.66 3.65
N GLY A 82 12.77 -3.63 2.51
CA GLY A 82 11.41 -4.14 2.39
C GLY A 82 11.32 -5.67 2.56
N SER A 83 12.29 -6.41 2.03
CA SER A 83 12.35 -7.87 2.21
C SER A 83 12.67 -8.28 3.64
N LYS A 84 13.46 -7.48 4.38
CA LYS A 84 13.69 -7.67 5.83
C LYS A 84 12.37 -7.57 6.60
N ILE A 85 11.55 -6.57 6.30
CA ILE A 85 10.24 -6.40 6.97
C ILE A 85 9.28 -7.52 6.56
N ALA A 86 9.09 -7.75 5.25
CA ALA A 86 8.16 -8.76 4.75
C ALA A 86 8.52 -10.17 5.23
N GLY A 87 9.77 -10.59 5.05
CA GLY A 87 10.26 -11.91 5.46
C GLY A 87 10.14 -12.15 6.97
N SER A 88 10.42 -11.13 7.79
CA SER A 88 10.24 -11.23 9.25
C SER A 88 8.78 -11.42 9.63
N LEU A 89 7.85 -10.67 9.03
CA LEU A 89 6.42 -10.83 9.28
C LEU A 89 5.89 -12.20 8.81
N GLU A 90 6.43 -12.73 7.71
CA GLU A 90 6.12 -14.09 7.22
C GLU A 90 6.57 -15.15 8.25
N HIS A 91 7.76 -15.00 8.86
CA HIS A 91 8.24 -15.89 9.92
C HIS A 91 7.42 -15.75 11.21
N VAL A 92 7.06 -14.52 11.62
CA VAL A 92 6.15 -14.29 12.76
C VAL A 92 4.81 -14.97 12.53
N LEU A 93 4.23 -14.88 11.32
CA LEU A 93 2.97 -15.54 10.96
C LEU A 93 3.09 -17.05 11.11
N LYS A 94 4.15 -17.65 10.57
CA LYS A 94 4.42 -19.09 10.69
C LYS A 94 4.56 -19.54 12.15
N ASP A 95 5.27 -18.78 12.96
CA ASP A 95 5.42 -19.06 14.39
C ASP A 95 4.08 -18.99 15.15
N ILE A 96 3.25 -18.00 14.86
CA ILE A 96 1.92 -17.86 15.46
C ILE A 96 0.99 -19.00 15.04
N GLN A 97 1.02 -19.39 13.77
CA GLN A 97 0.28 -20.55 13.26
C GLN A 97 0.72 -21.85 13.93
N ASN A 98 1.99 -21.94 14.36
CA ASN A 98 2.52 -23.05 15.15
C ASN A 98 2.29 -22.90 16.67
N GLY A 99 1.45 -21.96 17.10
CA GLY A 99 1.00 -21.81 18.49
C GLY A 99 1.88 -20.89 19.36
N LYS A 100 2.94 -20.25 18.82
CA LYS A 100 3.71 -19.26 19.57
C LYS A 100 2.88 -17.98 19.73
N LYS A 101 3.08 -17.27 20.86
CA LYS A 101 2.49 -15.96 21.12
C LYS A 101 3.58 -14.92 20.94
N ILE A 102 3.45 -14.09 19.89
CA ILE A 102 4.44 -13.06 19.54
C ILE A 102 3.72 -11.73 19.35
N ILE A 103 4.30 -10.65 19.87
CA ILE A 103 3.82 -9.27 19.65
C ILE A 103 4.59 -8.69 18.45
N PRO A 104 3.96 -8.52 17.27
CA PRO A 104 4.58 -7.83 16.15
C PRO A 104 4.43 -6.31 16.28
N VAL A 105 5.56 -5.60 16.28
CA VAL A 105 5.63 -4.13 16.37
C VAL A 105 6.40 -3.59 15.18
N ILE A 106 5.88 -2.58 14.50
CA ILE A 106 6.55 -1.88 13.40
C ILE A 106 6.71 -0.41 13.79
N ILE A 107 7.95 0.09 13.76
CA ILE A 107 8.25 1.49 14.00
C ILE A 107 8.41 2.17 12.64
N PHE A 108 7.43 3.01 12.29
CA PHE A 108 7.37 3.74 11.04
C PHE A 108 8.03 5.11 11.19
N ASP A 109 9.19 5.28 10.58
CA ASP A 109 9.85 6.57 10.40
C ASP A 109 10.34 6.63 8.94
N THR A 110 9.41 6.89 8.00
CA THR A 110 9.58 6.56 6.59
C THR A 110 8.84 7.51 5.64
N GLY A 111 9.52 7.92 4.58
CA GLY A 111 8.94 8.63 3.44
C GLY A 111 8.17 7.74 2.43
N GLY A 112 8.18 6.41 2.62
CA GLY A 112 7.52 5.47 1.72
C GLY A 112 8.51 4.70 0.85
N VAL A 113 8.29 4.65 -0.47
CA VAL A 113 9.18 3.97 -1.42
C VAL A 113 10.51 4.72 -1.55
N ARG A 114 11.62 3.98 -1.53
CA ARG A 114 12.94 4.49 -1.92
C ARG A 114 12.97 4.66 -3.43
N LEU A 115 12.92 5.89 -3.93
CA LEU A 115 12.79 6.18 -5.36
C LEU A 115 13.97 5.66 -6.19
N GLN A 116 15.14 5.50 -5.57
CA GLN A 116 16.32 4.90 -6.18
C GLN A 116 16.18 3.40 -6.47
N GLU A 117 15.14 2.77 -5.93
CA GLU A 117 14.81 1.35 -6.13
C GLU A 117 13.32 1.14 -6.48
N ALA A 118 12.58 2.19 -6.56
CA ALA A 118 11.21 2.40 -7.00
C ALA A 118 10.31 1.15 -7.05
N ASN A 119 10.32 0.39 -8.16
CA ASN A 119 9.46 -0.79 -8.32
C ASN A 119 9.81 -1.94 -7.35
N TYR A 120 11.06 -2.05 -6.88
CA TYR A 120 11.38 -2.97 -5.77
C TYR A 120 10.67 -2.56 -4.49
N GLY A 121 10.67 -1.26 -4.19
CA GLY A 121 9.95 -0.72 -3.04
C GLY A 121 8.45 -1.01 -3.10
N LEU A 122 7.80 -0.81 -4.26
CA LEU A 122 6.39 -1.14 -4.47
C LEU A 122 6.10 -2.63 -4.23
N LEU A 123 6.91 -3.51 -4.83
CA LEU A 123 6.77 -4.96 -4.68
C LEU A 123 6.89 -5.38 -3.21
N CYS A 124 7.95 -4.94 -2.53
CA CYS A 124 8.17 -5.27 -1.12
C CYS A 124 7.09 -4.68 -0.20
N ILE A 125 6.64 -3.44 -0.43
CA ILE A 125 5.54 -2.85 0.34
C ILE A 125 4.26 -3.67 0.18
N SER A 126 3.93 -4.16 -1.02
CA SER A 126 2.77 -5.03 -1.22
C SER A 126 2.89 -6.35 -0.44
N GLU A 127 4.09 -6.92 -0.35
CA GLU A 127 4.38 -8.13 0.43
C GLU A 127 4.25 -7.87 1.94
N ILE A 128 4.76 -6.73 2.44
CA ILE A 128 4.57 -6.29 3.83
C ILE A 128 3.07 -6.15 4.16
N GLN A 129 2.31 -5.49 3.28
CA GLN A 129 0.87 -5.29 3.42
C GLN A 129 0.13 -6.63 3.48
N SER A 130 0.48 -7.56 2.59
CA SER A 130 -0.06 -8.93 2.59
C SER A 130 0.18 -9.66 3.91
N ALA A 131 1.41 -9.59 4.44
CA ALA A 131 1.78 -10.22 5.70
C ALA A 131 1.03 -9.61 6.90
N ILE A 132 0.87 -8.29 6.96
CA ILE A 132 0.10 -7.62 8.02
C ILE A 132 -1.37 -8.06 7.98
N VAL A 133 -2.00 -8.11 6.79
CA VAL A 133 -3.40 -8.55 6.67
C VAL A 133 -3.58 -10.00 7.11
N ALA A 134 -2.61 -10.86 6.82
CA ALA A 134 -2.63 -12.24 7.29
C ALA A 134 -2.44 -12.32 8.83
N LEU A 135 -1.45 -11.61 9.39
CA LEU A 135 -1.14 -11.60 10.82
C LEU A 135 -2.28 -11.09 11.68
N LYS A 136 -2.94 -10.00 11.29
CA LYS A 136 -4.02 -9.39 12.10
C LYS A 136 -5.26 -10.26 12.24
N ARG A 137 -5.34 -11.40 11.55
CA ARG A 137 -6.36 -12.43 11.76
C ARG A 137 -6.09 -13.29 13.00
N HIS A 138 -4.87 -13.25 13.52
CA HIS A 138 -4.41 -14.08 14.64
C HIS A 138 -4.01 -13.25 15.85
N VAL A 139 -3.30 -12.14 15.63
CA VAL A 139 -2.79 -11.25 16.69
C VAL A 139 -2.89 -9.79 16.26
N PRO A 140 -2.99 -8.83 17.20
CA PRO A 140 -2.88 -7.42 16.86
C PRO A 140 -1.48 -7.10 16.34
N VAL A 141 -1.38 -6.39 15.21
CA VAL A 141 -0.15 -5.80 14.68
C VAL A 141 -0.10 -4.34 15.12
N ILE A 142 0.99 -3.94 15.77
CA ILE A 142 1.10 -2.61 16.38
C ILE A 142 2.03 -1.74 15.55
N GLY A 143 1.54 -0.57 15.13
CA GLY A 143 2.32 0.44 14.44
C GLY A 143 2.66 1.63 15.35
N LEU A 144 3.93 2.05 15.36
CA LEU A 144 4.39 3.23 16.07
C LEU A 144 4.86 4.28 15.07
N ILE A 145 4.41 5.52 15.22
CA ILE A 145 4.84 6.65 14.40
C ILE A 145 5.45 7.71 15.34
N PRO A 146 6.76 7.60 15.65
CA PRO A 146 7.37 8.45 16.67
C PRO A 146 7.59 9.90 16.22
N GLY A 147 7.96 10.14 14.97
CA GLY A 147 8.26 11.48 14.46
C GLY A 147 9.53 11.49 13.60
N ASN A 148 10.18 12.64 13.46
CA ASN A 148 11.24 12.98 12.52
C ASN A 148 10.73 13.01 11.07
N VAL A 149 10.81 11.90 10.32
CA VAL A 149 10.23 11.81 8.98
C VAL A 149 8.70 11.75 9.08
N GLY A 150 8.17 10.92 9.95
CA GLY A 150 6.76 10.56 10.00
C GLY A 150 6.47 9.28 9.21
N CYS A 151 5.26 9.14 8.66
CA CYS A 151 4.89 7.97 7.87
C CYS A 151 4.11 8.40 6.62
N PHE A 152 4.71 8.17 5.43
CA PHE A 152 4.20 8.64 4.15
C PHE A 152 4.21 7.55 3.06
N GLY A 153 3.65 7.88 1.89
CA GLY A 153 3.65 7.03 0.70
C GLY A 153 3.00 5.68 0.94
N GLY A 154 3.45 4.65 0.26
CA GLY A 154 2.95 3.28 0.42
C GLY A 154 3.05 2.74 1.84
N MET A 155 3.99 3.25 2.65
CA MET A 155 4.13 2.85 4.04
C MET A 155 3.06 3.46 4.96
N SER A 156 2.43 4.58 4.59
CA SER A 156 1.25 5.07 5.31
C SER A 156 0.02 4.19 5.08
N ILE A 157 -0.14 3.65 3.87
CA ILE A 157 -1.15 2.62 3.57
C ILE A 157 -0.87 1.38 4.43
N THR A 158 0.40 0.99 4.55
CA THR A 158 0.85 -0.14 5.37
C THR A 158 0.56 0.09 6.86
N ALA A 159 0.87 1.26 7.39
CA ALA A 159 0.56 1.63 8.77
C ALA A 159 -0.95 1.60 9.04
N ALA A 160 -1.76 2.10 8.10
CA ALA A 160 -3.23 2.06 8.19
C ALA A 160 -3.83 0.63 8.24
N LEU A 161 -3.07 -0.39 7.83
CA LEU A 161 -3.45 -1.81 7.99
C LEU A 161 -3.20 -2.36 9.40
N CYS A 162 -2.33 -1.73 10.20
CA CYS A 162 -2.07 -2.17 11.56
C CYS A 162 -3.34 -2.18 12.42
N SER A 163 -3.39 -3.07 13.39
CA SER A 163 -4.53 -3.19 14.30
C SER A 163 -4.64 -1.98 15.22
N THR A 164 -3.50 -1.48 15.69
CA THR A 164 -3.41 -0.29 16.55
C THR A 164 -2.28 0.59 16.09
N LEU A 165 -2.54 1.89 15.98
CA LEU A 165 -1.54 2.92 15.70
C LEU A 165 -1.32 3.83 16.90
N ILE A 166 -0.04 4.02 17.25
CA ILE A 166 0.43 4.85 18.35
C ILE A 166 1.29 5.96 17.76
N ILE A 167 0.97 7.22 18.04
CA ILE A 167 1.63 8.38 17.46
C ILE A 167 2.02 9.39 18.53
N THR A 168 3.07 10.19 18.28
CA THR A 168 3.36 11.40 19.06
C THR A 168 2.71 12.63 18.45
N GLU A 169 2.60 13.69 19.22
CA GLU A 169 2.00 14.95 18.76
C GLU A 169 2.76 15.57 17.58
N THR A 170 4.09 15.45 17.58
CA THR A 170 4.98 16.05 16.58
C THR A 170 5.13 15.23 15.31
N ALA A 171 4.68 13.99 15.31
CA ALA A 171 4.72 13.13 14.14
C ALA A 171 3.71 13.55 13.08
N ARG A 172 3.93 13.10 11.85
CA ARG A 172 3.03 13.32 10.70
C ARG A 172 2.65 11.99 10.10
N PHE A 173 1.38 11.88 9.71
CA PHE A 173 0.85 10.66 9.10
C PHE A 173 -0.09 10.99 7.94
N GLY A 174 0.31 10.66 6.72
CA GLY A 174 -0.45 10.93 5.50
C GLY A 174 0.07 10.13 4.32
N LEU A 175 -0.71 10.04 3.24
CA LEU A 175 -0.29 9.34 2.02
C LEU A 175 0.65 10.21 1.21
N ASN A 176 0.24 11.44 0.93
CA ASN A 176 0.99 12.37 0.11
C ASN A 176 1.74 13.36 1.02
N GLY A 177 3.04 13.51 0.80
CA GLY A 177 3.80 14.57 1.47
C GLY A 177 3.29 15.96 1.03
N PRO A 178 3.29 16.97 1.93
CA PRO A 178 2.79 18.32 1.59
C PRO A 178 3.45 18.93 0.37
N GLU A 179 4.76 18.73 0.21
CA GLU A 179 5.53 19.22 -0.95
C GLU A 179 5.10 18.53 -2.26
N VAL A 180 4.69 17.25 -2.18
CA VAL A 180 4.17 16.52 -3.34
C VAL A 180 2.79 17.03 -3.74
N ILE A 181 1.91 17.31 -2.76
CA ILE A 181 0.58 17.89 -3.05
C ILE A 181 0.74 19.28 -3.69
N GLU A 182 1.58 20.14 -3.12
CA GLU A 182 1.85 21.46 -3.70
C GLU A 182 2.38 21.35 -5.13
N GLN A 183 3.25 20.37 -5.39
CA GLN A 183 3.83 20.15 -6.70
C GLN A 183 2.82 19.67 -7.74
N GLU A 184 1.98 18.70 -7.38
CA GLU A 184 1.04 18.05 -8.30
C GLU A 184 -0.26 18.85 -8.48
N ALA A 185 -0.64 19.62 -7.47
CA ALA A 185 -1.95 20.26 -7.40
C ALA A 185 -1.89 21.79 -7.25
N GLY A 186 -0.70 22.35 -6.97
CA GLY A 186 -0.47 23.79 -6.81
C GLY A 186 -0.56 24.28 -5.36
N ILE A 187 0.06 25.45 -5.12
CA ILE A 187 0.13 26.08 -3.79
C ILE A 187 -1.25 26.46 -3.24
N GLU A 188 -2.22 26.72 -4.12
CA GLU A 188 -3.61 27.03 -3.73
C GLU A 188 -4.33 25.81 -3.13
N GLU A 189 -3.95 24.60 -3.55
CA GLU A 189 -4.47 23.37 -2.97
C GLU A 189 -3.90 23.16 -1.56
N LEU A 190 -2.57 23.23 -1.44
CA LEU A 190 -1.87 23.10 -0.17
C LEU A 190 -0.52 23.83 -0.22
N ASN A 191 -0.34 24.80 0.65
CA ASN A 191 0.95 25.47 0.84
C ASN A 191 1.84 24.61 1.77
N SER A 192 2.86 23.98 1.23
CA SER A 192 3.79 23.11 1.98
C SER A 192 4.64 23.84 3.01
N ARG A 193 4.65 25.19 2.99
CA ARG A 193 5.36 26.03 3.96
C ARG A 193 4.47 26.46 5.13
N ASP A 194 3.15 26.29 5.01
CA ASP A 194 2.21 26.58 6.10
C ASP A 194 2.23 25.43 7.13
N ARG A 195 3.15 25.54 8.08
CA ARG A 195 3.33 24.54 9.13
C ARG A 195 2.06 24.30 9.93
N ARG A 196 1.28 25.34 10.21
CA ARG A 196 0.04 25.19 10.98
C ARG A 196 -0.97 24.36 10.21
N LEU A 197 -1.21 24.70 8.94
CA LEU A 197 -2.11 23.93 8.06
C LEU A 197 -1.68 22.46 7.97
N ILE A 198 -0.37 22.19 7.81
CA ILE A 198 0.16 20.82 7.71
C ILE A 198 -0.12 20.03 8.99
N TRP A 199 0.18 20.61 10.18
CA TRP A 199 -0.08 19.90 11.44
C TRP A 199 -1.56 19.77 11.76
N ASP A 200 -2.40 20.74 11.37
CA ASP A 200 -3.86 20.63 11.47
C ASP A 200 -4.45 19.58 10.53
N THR A 201 -3.75 19.23 9.42
CA THR A 201 -4.20 18.24 8.45
C THR A 201 -3.67 16.84 8.76
N ILE A 202 -2.34 16.68 8.90
CA ILE A 202 -1.66 15.38 9.00
C ILE A 202 -0.84 15.19 10.27
N GLY A 203 -0.84 16.15 11.19
CA GLY A 203 -0.12 16.05 12.46
C GLY A 203 -0.73 15.03 13.41
N GLY A 204 0.10 14.46 14.30
CA GLY A 204 -0.30 13.35 15.18
C GLY A 204 -1.49 13.68 16.08
N ARG A 205 -1.54 14.88 16.65
CA ARG A 205 -2.72 15.34 17.44
C ARG A 205 -3.98 15.39 16.57
N SER A 206 -3.90 15.95 15.37
CA SER A 206 -5.03 16.02 14.43
C SER A 206 -5.52 14.63 14.05
N ARG A 207 -4.60 13.69 13.75
CA ARG A 207 -4.94 12.29 13.41
C ARG A 207 -5.59 11.54 14.58
N PHE A 208 -5.17 11.83 15.80
CA PHE A 208 -5.81 11.27 17.00
C PHE A 208 -7.20 11.86 17.24
N GLU A 209 -7.34 13.18 17.18
CA GLU A 209 -8.63 13.87 17.38
C GLU A 209 -9.69 13.48 16.32
N THR A 210 -9.27 13.22 15.08
CA THR A 210 -10.15 12.76 13.99
C THR A 210 -10.43 11.25 14.04
N GLY A 211 -9.81 10.49 14.96
CA GLY A 211 -9.99 9.06 15.09
C GLY A 211 -9.25 8.22 14.05
N LEU A 212 -8.31 8.81 13.31
CA LEU A 212 -7.47 8.09 12.34
C LEU A 212 -6.25 7.42 12.99
N VAL A 213 -6.00 7.64 14.27
CA VAL A 213 -4.98 6.97 15.08
C VAL A 213 -5.57 6.63 16.45
N ASP A 214 -5.13 5.53 17.07
CA ASP A 214 -5.74 4.98 18.29
C ASP A 214 -5.22 5.62 19.57
N GLN A 215 -3.93 5.93 19.62
CA GLN A 215 -3.30 6.43 20.83
C GLN A 215 -2.32 7.58 20.50
N LEU A 216 -2.49 8.68 21.21
CA LEU A 216 -1.53 9.80 21.25
C LEU A 216 -0.68 9.65 22.50
N VAL A 217 0.63 9.59 22.35
CA VAL A 217 1.57 9.41 23.46
C VAL A 217 2.57 10.55 23.54
N GLU A 218 3.10 10.79 24.73
CA GLU A 218 4.24 11.68 24.92
C GLU A 218 5.51 11.04 24.34
N ASP A 219 6.46 11.88 23.95
CA ASP A 219 7.81 11.47 23.55
C ASP A 219 8.60 10.97 24.75
N ASP A 220 8.32 9.73 25.15
CA ASP A 220 8.94 9.06 26.31
C ASP A 220 8.86 7.54 26.17
N ILE A 221 9.95 6.83 26.41
CA ILE A 221 10.04 5.36 26.26
C ILE A 221 8.97 4.63 27.08
N PRO A 222 8.76 4.92 28.39
CA PRO A 222 7.71 4.31 29.19
C PRO A 222 6.30 4.50 28.61
N ALA A 223 6.02 5.68 28.02
CA ALA A 223 4.72 5.96 27.40
C ALA A 223 4.44 5.02 26.22
N PHE A 224 5.43 4.80 25.34
CA PHE A 224 5.32 3.84 24.24
C PHE A 224 5.15 2.41 24.74
N LYS A 225 5.95 1.95 25.73
CA LYS A 225 5.80 0.60 26.30
C LYS A 225 4.41 0.37 26.86
N LYS A 226 3.89 1.33 27.64
CA LYS A 226 2.54 1.26 28.20
C LYS A 226 1.48 1.19 27.12
N ALA A 227 1.63 1.98 26.05
CA ALA A 227 0.69 2.00 24.92
C ALA A 227 0.68 0.68 24.14
N ILE A 228 1.85 0.05 23.93
CA ILE A 228 1.97 -1.27 23.31
C ILE A 228 1.26 -2.33 24.15
N ILE A 229 1.53 -2.36 25.47
CA ILE A 229 0.88 -3.32 26.37
C ILE A 229 -0.64 -3.16 26.34
N LYS A 230 -1.13 -1.91 26.36
CA LYS A 230 -2.56 -1.62 26.24
C LYS A 230 -3.13 -2.16 24.92
N ALA A 231 -2.45 -1.95 23.80
CA ALA A 231 -2.89 -2.44 22.49
C ALA A 231 -2.97 -3.98 22.41
N VAL A 232 -2.14 -4.69 23.17
CA VAL A 232 -2.16 -6.17 23.23
C VAL A 232 -3.26 -6.67 24.16
N THR A 233 -3.48 -6.01 25.32
CA THR A 233 -4.46 -6.45 26.34
C THR A 233 -5.88 -6.01 26.04
N GLU A 234 -6.05 -4.90 25.34
CA GLU A 234 -7.33 -4.29 24.99
C GLU A 234 -7.39 -4.01 23.46
N PRO A 235 -7.32 -5.05 22.61
CA PRO A 235 -7.31 -4.84 21.18
C PRO A 235 -8.65 -4.30 20.68
N ASP A 236 -8.62 -3.39 19.71
CA ASP A 236 -9.81 -2.89 19.04
C ASP A 236 -10.56 -4.05 18.35
N THR A 237 -11.88 -4.06 18.50
CA THR A 237 -12.72 -5.14 17.96
C THR A 237 -13.03 -4.97 16.46
N ILE A 238 -12.97 -3.74 15.94
CA ILE A 238 -13.31 -3.43 14.55
C ILE A 238 -12.17 -2.68 13.88
N SER A 239 -11.55 -3.32 12.88
CA SER A 239 -10.54 -2.66 12.04
C SER A 239 -11.14 -1.48 11.28
N ARG A 240 -10.42 -0.33 11.23
CA ARG A 240 -10.85 0.85 10.46
C ARG A 240 -11.06 0.55 8.99
N THR A 241 -10.23 -0.29 8.39
CA THR A 241 -10.35 -0.71 6.98
C THR A 241 -11.63 -1.47 6.67
N ARG A 242 -12.39 -1.88 7.69
CA ARG A 242 -13.71 -2.55 7.55
C ARG A 242 -14.90 -1.62 7.80
N GLN A 243 -14.68 -0.37 8.20
CA GLN A 243 -15.75 0.60 8.46
C GLN A 243 -16.18 1.33 7.17
N ILE A 244 -16.34 0.58 6.09
CA ILE A 244 -16.54 1.07 4.71
C ILE A 244 -17.75 2.01 4.62
N GLU A 245 -18.92 1.54 5.04
CA GLU A 245 -20.17 2.33 4.94
C GLU A 245 -20.12 3.59 5.80
N HIS A 246 -19.39 3.55 6.93
CA HIS A 246 -19.19 4.71 7.77
C HIS A 246 -18.39 5.81 7.05
N TYR A 247 -17.25 5.45 6.47
CA TYR A 247 -16.42 6.43 5.77
C TYR A 247 -17.04 6.89 4.45
N LEU A 248 -17.71 6.03 3.69
CA LEU A 248 -18.47 6.45 2.51
C LEU A 248 -19.59 7.43 2.87
N SER A 249 -20.28 7.22 4.01
CA SER A 249 -21.27 8.16 4.53
C SER A 249 -20.65 9.52 4.88
N ILE A 250 -19.49 9.55 5.55
CA ILE A 250 -18.76 10.80 5.83
C ILE A 250 -18.41 11.51 4.52
N ILE A 251 -17.78 10.80 3.59
CA ILE A 251 -17.31 11.34 2.31
C ILE A 251 -18.47 11.94 1.52
N SER A 252 -19.64 11.31 1.52
CA SER A 252 -20.82 11.82 0.80
C SER A 252 -21.34 13.18 1.35
N GLN A 253 -21.05 13.50 2.61
CA GLN A 253 -21.50 14.71 3.31
C GLN A 253 -20.50 15.85 3.29
N ILE A 254 -19.27 15.65 2.76
CA ILE A 254 -18.26 16.71 2.68
C ILE A 254 -18.76 17.82 1.74
N ASP A 255 -18.77 19.07 2.19
CA ASP A 255 -18.98 20.22 1.34
C ASP A 255 -17.65 20.65 0.69
N LEU A 256 -17.48 20.34 -0.59
CA LEU A 256 -16.26 20.65 -1.34
C LEU A 256 -16.20 22.10 -1.84
N SER A 257 -17.24 22.92 -1.61
CA SER A 257 -17.22 24.35 -1.94
C SER A 257 -16.45 25.19 -0.94
N VAL A 258 -16.17 24.62 0.23
CA VAL A 258 -15.43 25.27 1.32
C VAL A 258 -14.16 24.48 1.67
N LYS A 259 -13.18 25.16 2.25
CA LYS A 259 -11.99 24.50 2.79
C LYS A 259 -12.34 23.89 4.15
N ASN A 260 -12.63 22.60 4.16
CA ASN A 260 -12.94 21.86 5.39
C ASN A 260 -11.75 21.84 6.35
N THR A 261 -12.04 21.65 7.64
CA THR A 261 -11.05 21.57 8.72
C THR A 261 -11.16 20.23 9.45
N LYS A 262 -10.21 19.93 10.34
CA LYS A 262 -10.33 18.77 11.22
C LYS A 262 -11.60 18.79 12.08
N THR A 263 -12.11 19.97 12.44
CA THR A 263 -13.36 20.12 13.21
C THR A 263 -14.55 19.61 12.40
N ASP A 264 -14.62 19.96 11.11
CA ASP A 264 -15.66 19.46 10.21
C ASP A 264 -15.61 17.93 10.10
N PHE A 265 -14.42 17.37 10.01
CA PHE A 265 -14.26 15.90 10.00
C PHE A 265 -14.73 15.27 11.33
N ILE A 266 -14.36 15.84 12.48
CA ILE A 266 -14.79 15.35 13.80
C ILE A 266 -16.32 15.42 13.92
N GLU A 267 -16.95 16.47 13.43
CA GLU A 267 -18.39 16.61 13.44
C GLU A 267 -19.09 15.60 12.53
N LEU A 268 -18.58 15.40 11.31
CA LEU A 268 -19.08 14.38 10.39
C LEU A 268 -18.93 12.97 10.97
N ASN A 269 -17.79 12.68 11.62
CA ASN A 269 -17.51 11.39 12.23
C ASN A 269 -18.46 11.05 13.41
N LYS A 270 -19.00 12.08 14.09
CA LYS A 270 -19.97 11.92 15.19
C LYS A 270 -21.42 11.78 14.73
N LYS A 271 -21.74 12.21 13.50
CA LYS A 271 -23.10 12.10 12.96
C LYS A 271 -23.49 10.64 12.78
N LYS A 272 -24.72 10.28 13.15
CA LYS A 272 -25.27 8.96 12.83
C LYS A 272 -25.30 8.79 11.31
N LYS A 273 -25.08 7.55 10.85
CA LYS A 273 -25.19 7.18 9.44
C LYS A 273 -26.48 7.74 8.85
N THR A 274 -26.37 8.68 7.94
CA THR A 274 -27.49 9.14 7.13
C THR A 274 -27.26 8.53 5.75
N GLU A 275 -28.24 7.80 5.23
CA GLU A 275 -28.23 7.39 3.82
C GLU A 275 -28.41 8.65 2.97
N VAL A 276 -27.33 9.34 2.68
CA VAL A 276 -27.34 10.41 1.68
C VAL A 276 -27.05 9.72 0.34
N LYS A 277 -28.10 9.42 -0.39
CA LYS A 277 -27.97 9.08 -1.83
C LYS A 277 -27.65 10.39 -2.57
N ALA A 278 -26.40 10.80 -2.56
CA ALA A 278 -25.93 11.82 -3.49
C ALA A 278 -26.15 11.25 -4.91
N VAL A 279 -26.89 11.97 -5.72
CA VAL A 279 -26.98 11.65 -7.16
C VAL A 279 -25.60 11.92 -7.74
N LEU A 280 -24.85 10.85 -7.99
CA LEU A 280 -23.52 10.94 -8.57
C LEU A 280 -23.69 11.10 -10.09
N GLU A 281 -23.22 12.23 -10.61
CA GLU A 281 -23.28 12.51 -12.04
C GLU A 281 -22.26 11.62 -12.77
N ASN A 282 -22.70 11.04 -13.88
CA ASN A 282 -21.86 10.18 -14.72
C ASN A 282 -21.52 10.90 -16.03
N LYS A 283 -20.25 11.30 -16.16
CA LYS A 283 -19.67 11.81 -17.41
C LYS A 283 -18.45 10.95 -17.76
N PRO A 284 -18.68 9.79 -18.37
CA PRO A 284 -17.62 8.85 -18.67
C PRO A 284 -16.64 9.44 -19.68
N VAL A 285 -15.37 9.11 -19.47
CA VAL A 285 -14.27 9.38 -20.41
C VAL A 285 -13.75 8.05 -20.92
N GLU A 286 -13.39 8.02 -22.19
CA GLU A 286 -12.75 6.86 -22.80
C GLU A 286 -11.38 6.60 -22.20
N GLY A 287 -10.98 5.32 -22.15
CA GLY A 287 -9.69 4.89 -21.60
C GLY A 287 -9.58 3.37 -21.61
N LYS A 288 -8.34 2.88 -21.57
CA LYS A 288 -8.06 1.44 -21.66
C LYS A 288 -8.78 0.63 -20.58
N GLY A 289 -8.83 1.15 -19.35
CA GLY A 289 -9.55 0.50 -18.25
C GLY A 289 -11.02 0.22 -18.58
N ARG A 290 -11.73 1.22 -19.14
CA ARG A 290 -13.14 1.09 -19.56
C ARG A 290 -13.29 0.16 -20.76
N THR A 291 -12.43 0.31 -21.78
CA THR A 291 -12.44 -0.54 -22.98
C THR A 291 -12.32 -2.02 -22.60
N TRP A 292 -11.30 -2.37 -21.81
CA TRP A 292 -11.06 -3.76 -21.41
C TRP A 292 -12.11 -4.29 -20.44
N PHE A 293 -12.66 -3.44 -19.57
CA PHE A 293 -13.80 -3.83 -18.73
C PHE A 293 -15.00 -4.22 -19.62
N THR A 294 -15.37 -3.38 -20.57
CA THR A 294 -16.50 -3.64 -21.49
C THR A 294 -16.30 -4.92 -22.29
N ILE A 295 -15.10 -5.14 -22.81
CA ILE A 295 -14.76 -6.34 -23.59
C ILE A 295 -14.87 -7.60 -22.72
N LEU A 296 -14.19 -7.64 -21.59
CA LEU A 296 -14.11 -8.82 -20.73
C LEU A 296 -15.43 -9.16 -20.02
N THR A 297 -16.32 -8.19 -19.89
CA THR A 297 -17.67 -8.38 -19.33
C THR A 297 -18.75 -8.51 -20.39
N GLU A 298 -18.38 -8.56 -21.68
CA GLU A 298 -19.31 -8.61 -22.83
C GLU A 298 -20.37 -7.50 -22.77
N GLY A 299 -19.98 -6.31 -22.30
CA GLY A 299 -20.87 -5.15 -22.19
C GLY A 299 -21.83 -5.21 -21.00
N ALA A 300 -21.60 -6.05 -20.00
CA ALA A 300 -22.44 -6.11 -18.81
C ALA A 300 -22.50 -4.76 -18.09
N SER A 301 -23.69 -4.41 -17.61
CA SER A 301 -23.89 -3.18 -16.82
C SER A 301 -23.15 -3.26 -15.49
N SER A 302 -22.52 -2.14 -15.09
CA SER A 302 -21.88 -2.05 -13.78
C SER A 302 -22.91 -2.10 -12.66
N ILE A 303 -22.61 -2.90 -11.63
CA ILE A 303 -23.38 -2.95 -10.38
C ILE A 303 -22.94 -1.87 -9.38
N SER A 304 -21.87 -1.12 -9.70
CA SER A 304 -21.37 -0.04 -8.84
C SER A 304 -22.28 1.19 -8.93
N GLU A 305 -22.56 1.77 -7.76
CA GLU A 305 -23.22 3.07 -7.66
C GLU A 305 -22.26 4.26 -7.88
N TYR A 306 -20.94 3.99 -7.95
CA TYR A 306 -19.89 5.01 -8.13
C TYR A 306 -19.45 5.04 -9.60
N PRO A 307 -19.70 6.14 -10.34
CA PRO A 307 -19.38 6.21 -11.78
C PRO A 307 -17.89 6.10 -12.13
N SER A 308 -17.01 6.39 -11.20
CA SER A 308 -15.55 6.24 -11.33
C SER A 308 -15.04 4.81 -11.04
N LEU A 309 -15.95 3.88 -10.67
CA LEU A 309 -15.62 2.48 -10.43
C LEU A 309 -16.61 1.59 -11.18
N LEU A 310 -16.13 0.79 -12.11
CA LEU A 310 -16.94 -0.21 -12.81
C LEU A 310 -16.78 -1.57 -12.12
N VAL A 311 -17.89 -2.24 -11.86
CA VAL A 311 -17.92 -3.59 -11.27
C VAL A 311 -18.96 -4.43 -11.97
N ALA A 312 -18.62 -5.62 -12.42
CA ALA A 312 -19.58 -6.57 -12.98
C ALA A 312 -19.22 -8.01 -12.64
N ASP A 313 -20.23 -8.84 -12.48
CA ASP A 313 -20.11 -10.29 -12.33
C ASP A 313 -20.54 -10.95 -13.62
N THR A 314 -19.63 -11.69 -14.28
CA THR A 314 -19.92 -12.41 -15.53
C THR A 314 -19.31 -13.81 -15.48
N GLN A 315 -19.74 -14.69 -16.39
CA GLN A 315 -19.06 -15.96 -16.61
C GLN A 315 -17.81 -15.69 -17.46
N PHE A 316 -16.66 -16.07 -16.94
CA PHE A 316 -15.39 -15.97 -17.66
C PHE A 316 -14.63 -17.30 -17.52
N GLU A 317 -14.29 -17.92 -18.64
CA GLU A 317 -13.62 -19.24 -18.69
C GLU A 317 -14.32 -20.30 -17.81
N GLY A 318 -15.66 -20.30 -17.88
CA GLY A 318 -16.50 -21.27 -17.17
C GLY A 318 -16.70 -21.03 -15.68
N LYS A 319 -16.24 -19.89 -15.14
CA LYS A 319 -16.35 -19.55 -13.72
C LYS A 319 -16.89 -18.12 -13.52
N LEU A 320 -17.75 -17.96 -12.51
CA LEU A 320 -18.21 -16.64 -12.10
C LEU A 320 -17.00 -15.77 -11.71
N THR A 321 -16.89 -14.61 -12.35
CA THR A 321 -15.74 -13.71 -12.18
C THR A 321 -16.25 -12.28 -11.98
N ARG A 322 -15.76 -11.62 -10.92
CA ARG A 322 -15.98 -10.20 -10.66
C ARG A 322 -14.85 -9.39 -11.28
N PHE A 323 -15.21 -8.53 -12.23
CA PHE A 323 -14.31 -7.56 -12.82
C PHE A 323 -14.49 -6.21 -12.14
N ILE A 324 -13.36 -5.55 -11.83
CA ILE A 324 -13.33 -4.25 -11.16
C ILE A 324 -12.35 -3.35 -11.91
N ALA A 325 -12.78 -2.15 -12.30
CA ALA A 325 -11.95 -1.15 -12.96
C ALA A 325 -12.18 0.24 -12.37
N VAL A 326 -11.12 0.94 -11.99
CA VAL A 326 -11.18 2.39 -11.75
C VAL A 326 -11.10 3.08 -13.10
N VAL A 327 -11.99 4.04 -13.33
CA VAL A 327 -12.12 4.71 -14.64
C VAL A 327 -12.29 6.21 -14.48
N PRO A 328 -11.83 7.02 -15.44
CA PRO A 328 -12.06 8.45 -15.46
C PRO A 328 -13.56 8.81 -15.49
N ASN A 329 -13.93 9.85 -14.71
CA ASN A 329 -15.25 10.47 -14.74
C ASN A 329 -15.11 11.98 -14.53
N GLU A 330 -15.39 12.79 -15.58
CA GLU A 330 -15.27 14.25 -15.51
C GLU A 330 -16.16 14.88 -14.44
N ALA A 331 -17.29 14.25 -14.13
CA ALA A 331 -18.22 14.72 -13.11
C ALA A 331 -17.89 14.24 -11.70
N ASN A 332 -16.73 13.59 -11.48
CA ASN A 332 -16.34 13.20 -10.13
C ASN A 332 -16.29 14.45 -9.24
N ARG A 333 -16.99 14.39 -8.10
CA ARG A 333 -17.09 15.51 -7.17
C ARG A 333 -15.73 15.90 -6.57
N PHE A 334 -14.79 14.92 -6.45
CA PHE A 334 -13.41 15.19 -6.07
C PHE A 334 -12.57 15.50 -7.32
N PRO A 335 -12.16 16.76 -7.51
CA PRO A 335 -11.48 17.17 -8.75
C PRO A 335 -10.17 16.41 -9.01
N ARG A 336 -9.54 15.89 -7.94
CA ARG A 336 -8.27 15.16 -7.99
C ARG A 336 -8.41 13.66 -8.34
N ALA A 337 -9.67 13.19 -8.53
CA ALA A 337 -9.98 11.81 -8.93
C ALA A 337 -10.71 11.72 -10.30
N ARG A 338 -10.72 12.81 -11.10
CA ARG A 338 -11.47 12.86 -12.37
C ARG A 338 -10.85 12.09 -13.51
N ARG A 339 -9.53 11.85 -13.47
CA ARG A 339 -8.79 11.23 -14.58
C ARG A 339 -8.47 9.75 -14.34
N GLY A 340 -9.14 9.11 -13.38
CA GLY A 340 -8.91 7.72 -13.00
C GLY A 340 -7.94 7.55 -11.83
N GLU A 341 -7.64 8.63 -11.12
CA GLU A 341 -6.88 8.54 -9.87
C GLU A 341 -7.70 7.82 -8.79
N VAL A 342 -7.02 7.06 -7.92
CA VAL A 342 -7.66 6.44 -6.76
C VAL A 342 -7.73 7.46 -5.63
N GLY A 343 -8.94 7.93 -5.36
CA GLY A 343 -9.25 8.87 -4.28
C GLY A 343 -9.96 8.21 -3.09
N LEU A 344 -10.61 9.06 -2.28
CA LEU A 344 -11.38 8.61 -1.13
C LEU A 344 -12.51 7.67 -1.53
N VAL A 345 -13.30 8.04 -2.55
CA VAL A 345 -14.44 7.25 -3.00
C VAL A 345 -13.97 5.93 -3.59
N GLU A 346 -13.02 5.98 -4.52
CA GLU A 346 -12.55 4.81 -5.25
C GLU A 346 -11.95 3.76 -4.31
N GLY A 347 -11.11 4.16 -3.35
CA GLY A 347 -10.50 3.24 -2.40
C GLY A 347 -11.52 2.50 -1.53
N TRP A 348 -12.47 3.23 -0.95
CA TRP A 348 -13.53 2.63 -0.13
C TRP A 348 -14.53 1.82 -0.97
N ALA A 349 -14.84 2.25 -2.19
CA ALA A 349 -15.74 1.53 -3.10
C ALA A 349 -15.12 0.21 -3.58
N ILE A 350 -13.81 0.18 -3.90
CA ILE A 350 -13.09 -1.07 -4.17
C ILE A 350 -13.27 -2.04 -3.00
N ALA A 351 -13.03 -1.56 -1.76
CA ALA A 351 -13.20 -2.38 -0.57
C ALA A 351 -14.63 -2.90 -0.42
N LYS A 352 -15.64 -2.06 -0.66
CA LYS A 352 -17.07 -2.43 -0.62
C LYS A 352 -17.35 -3.63 -1.53
N TYR A 353 -17.01 -3.51 -2.81
CA TYR A 353 -17.38 -4.53 -3.79
C TYR A 353 -16.53 -5.79 -3.70
N VAL A 354 -15.25 -5.69 -3.30
CA VAL A 354 -14.44 -6.89 -3.03
C VAL A 354 -14.96 -7.64 -1.81
N ARG A 355 -15.31 -6.94 -0.71
CA ARG A 355 -15.87 -7.60 0.48
C ARG A 355 -17.26 -8.17 0.23
N GLN A 356 -18.09 -7.50 -0.55
CA GLN A 356 -19.36 -8.07 -0.99
C GLN A 356 -19.16 -9.44 -1.68
N ALA A 357 -18.15 -9.57 -2.56
CA ALA A 357 -17.84 -10.86 -3.17
C ALA A 357 -17.43 -11.92 -2.14
N ILE A 358 -16.61 -11.55 -1.15
CA ILE A 358 -16.19 -12.45 -0.06
C ILE A 358 -17.41 -12.92 0.74
N ASP A 359 -18.30 -12.02 1.12
CA ASP A 359 -19.47 -12.32 1.96
C ASP A 359 -20.48 -13.19 1.21
N GLU A 360 -20.78 -12.87 -0.07
CA GLU A 360 -21.67 -13.66 -0.93
C GLU A 360 -21.15 -15.07 -1.20
N ASP A 361 -19.84 -15.27 -1.18
CA ASP A 361 -19.21 -16.57 -1.44
C ASP A 361 -18.71 -17.27 -0.16
N ALA A 362 -18.97 -16.71 1.04
CA ALA A 362 -18.40 -17.20 2.30
C ALA A 362 -18.63 -18.71 2.51
N HIS A 363 -19.81 -19.21 2.15
CA HIS A 363 -20.23 -20.61 2.35
C HIS A 363 -20.13 -21.47 1.07
N LYS A 364 -19.64 -20.91 -0.05
CA LYS A 364 -19.48 -21.65 -1.29
C LYS A 364 -18.15 -22.39 -1.32
N ALA A 365 -18.16 -23.64 -1.77
CA ALA A 365 -16.91 -24.39 -2.01
C ALA A 365 -16.13 -23.79 -3.19
N ASP A 366 -16.83 -23.38 -4.26
CA ASP A 366 -16.25 -22.72 -5.41
C ASP A 366 -16.52 -21.21 -5.36
N LYS A 367 -15.45 -20.46 -5.09
CA LYS A 367 -15.50 -19.00 -4.94
C LYS A 367 -15.25 -18.33 -6.30
N ARG A 368 -15.97 -17.22 -6.56
CA ARG A 368 -15.75 -16.44 -7.78
C ARG A 368 -14.31 -15.97 -7.90
N ASN A 369 -13.84 -15.82 -9.11
CA ASN A 369 -12.59 -15.11 -9.39
C ASN A 369 -12.79 -13.60 -9.23
N ILE A 370 -11.73 -12.87 -8.95
CA ILE A 370 -11.73 -11.40 -8.91
C ILE A 370 -10.62 -10.92 -9.83
N VAL A 371 -10.96 -10.08 -10.81
CA VAL A 371 -10.02 -9.48 -11.75
C VAL A 371 -10.02 -7.97 -11.55
N ALA A 372 -8.89 -7.42 -11.15
CA ALA A 372 -8.63 -5.99 -11.11
C ALA A 372 -8.08 -5.54 -12.48
N ILE A 373 -8.82 -4.73 -13.22
CA ILE A 373 -8.37 -4.11 -14.47
C ILE A 373 -7.70 -2.78 -14.11
N ILE A 374 -6.40 -2.67 -14.39
CA ILE A 374 -5.53 -1.63 -13.84
C ILE A 374 -5.16 -0.62 -14.93
N ASP A 375 -5.68 0.60 -14.76
CA ASP A 375 -5.31 1.80 -15.50
C ASP A 375 -5.45 3.00 -14.54
N VAL A 376 -4.51 3.12 -13.61
CA VAL A 376 -4.55 4.10 -12.52
C VAL A 376 -3.30 4.99 -12.55
N PRO A 377 -3.44 6.26 -12.96
CA PRO A 377 -2.30 7.17 -13.15
C PRO A 377 -1.65 7.62 -11.84
N SER A 378 -2.38 7.61 -10.74
CA SER A 378 -1.89 7.93 -9.39
C SER A 378 -3.00 7.75 -8.35
N GLN A 379 -2.66 7.89 -7.06
CA GLN A 379 -3.63 8.28 -6.05
C GLN A 379 -3.96 9.77 -6.19
N ALA A 380 -5.10 10.19 -5.65
CA ALA A 380 -5.50 11.58 -5.68
C ALA A 380 -4.57 12.44 -4.76
N TYR A 381 -4.06 13.55 -5.32
CA TYR A 381 -3.21 14.50 -4.60
C TYR A 381 -4.05 15.72 -4.22
N GLY A 382 -4.66 15.74 -3.04
CA GLY A 382 -5.52 16.81 -2.61
C GLY A 382 -5.52 17.03 -1.10
N TYR A 383 -5.82 18.27 -0.73
CA TYR A 383 -5.97 18.66 0.67
C TYR A 383 -7.10 17.89 1.37
N HIS A 384 -8.28 17.80 0.73
CA HIS A 384 -9.42 17.08 1.28
C HIS A 384 -9.13 15.59 1.39
N GLU A 385 -8.47 15.02 0.40
CA GLU A 385 -8.06 13.61 0.41
C GLU A 385 -7.17 13.30 1.61
N GLU A 386 -6.19 14.17 1.90
CA GLU A 386 -5.32 13.96 3.06
C GLU A 386 -6.08 14.19 4.36
N LEU A 387 -6.88 15.28 4.46
CA LEU A 387 -7.65 15.59 5.68
C LEU A 387 -8.54 14.42 6.08
N PHE A 388 -9.28 13.84 5.12
CA PHE A 388 -10.24 12.76 5.34
C PHE A 388 -9.64 11.36 5.26
N GLY A 389 -8.32 11.24 5.19
CA GLY A 389 -7.60 9.98 5.39
C GLY A 389 -7.56 9.07 4.16
N ILE A 390 -7.13 9.58 2.99
CA ILE A 390 -6.95 8.79 1.77
C ILE A 390 -6.11 7.53 1.98
N HIS A 391 -5.13 7.56 2.89
CA HIS A 391 -4.34 6.37 3.24
C HIS A 391 -5.20 5.23 3.81
N TYR A 392 -6.31 5.52 4.50
CA TYR A 392 -7.27 4.50 4.94
C TYR A 392 -8.18 4.02 3.80
N ALA A 393 -8.59 4.89 2.89
CA ALA A 393 -9.33 4.47 1.70
C ALA A 393 -8.50 3.48 0.87
N CYS A 394 -7.22 3.81 0.65
CA CYS A 394 -6.27 2.92 -0.02
C CYS A 394 -6.04 1.62 0.77
N ALA A 395 -5.83 1.70 2.08
CA ALA A 395 -5.63 0.52 2.93
C ALA A 395 -6.87 -0.40 2.96
N ALA A 396 -8.07 0.15 2.86
CA ALA A 396 -9.30 -0.65 2.78
C ALA A 396 -9.34 -1.48 1.50
N GLY A 397 -8.95 -0.92 0.35
CA GLY A 397 -8.80 -1.65 -0.92
C GLY A 397 -7.76 -2.77 -0.81
N VAL A 398 -6.57 -2.46 -0.26
CA VAL A 398 -5.51 -3.44 0.00
C VAL A 398 -6.00 -4.58 0.91
N ASP A 399 -6.63 -4.24 2.05
CA ASP A 399 -7.16 -5.22 3.00
C ASP A 399 -8.24 -6.10 2.37
N ALA A 400 -9.11 -5.53 1.54
CA ALA A 400 -10.17 -6.28 0.87
C ALA A 400 -9.60 -7.30 -0.12
N TYR A 401 -8.70 -6.90 -1.03
CA TYR A 401 -8.08 -7.82 -1.99
C TYR A 401 -7.23 -8.90 -1.30
N ALA A 402 -6.41 -8.54 -0.31
CA ALA A 402 -5.64 -9.51 0.45
C ALA A 402 -6.55 -10.49 1.20
N SER A 403 -7.65 -9.99 1.80
CA SER A 403 -8.64 -10.84 2.48
C SER A 403 -9.36 -11.77 1.51
N ALA A 404 -9.69 -11.32 0.29
CA ALA A 404 -10.30 -12.16 -0.74
C ALA A 404 -9.38 -13.34 -1.09
N ARG A 405 -8.11 -13.05 -1.34
CA ARG A 405 -7.09 -14.06 -1.63
C ARG A 405 -6.96 -15.08 -0.49
N ILE A 406 -6.80 -14.60 0.75
CA ILE A 406 -6.70 -15.47 1.95
C ILE A 406 -7.99 -16.28 2.18
N SER A 407 -9.14 -15.80 1.68
CA SER A 407 -10.43 -16.52 1.76
C SER A 407 -10.66 -17.49 0.60
N GLY A 408 -9.66 -17.69 -0.28
CA GLY A 408 -9.68 -18.68 -1.36
C GLY A 408 -10.22 -18.18 -2.70
N HIS A 409 -10.44 -16.87 -2.88
CA HIS A 409 -10.70 -16.31 -4.21
C HIS A 409 -9.40 -16.26 -5.01
N SER A 410 -9.44 -16.60 -6.29
CA SER A 410 -8.37 -16.21 -7.22
C SER A 410 -8.45 -14.71 -7.46
N VAL A 411 -7.37 -14.00 -7.21
CA VAL A 411 -7.27 -12.54 -7.42
C VAL A 411 -6.20 -12.29 -8.48
N THR A 412 -6.60 -11.78 -9.62
CA THR A 412 -5.73 -11.49 -10.78
C THR A 412 -5.74 -10.00 -11.07
N GLY A 413 -4.57 -9.41 -11.29
CA GLY A 413 -4.42 -8.05 -11.78
C GLY A 413 -4.12 -8.05 -13.28
N PHE A 414 -4.86 -7.25 -14.03
CA PHE A 414 -4.66 -7.08 -15.47
C PHE A 414 -4.29 -5.62 -15.76
N ILE A 415 -3.01 -5.38 -16.04
CA ILE A 415 -2.45 -4.06 -16.31
C ILE A 415 -2.65 -3.73 -17.78
N VAL A 416 -3.53 -2.78 -18.05
CA VAL A 416 -3.90 -2.33 -19.40
C VAL A 416 -3.44 -0.90 -19.69
N GLY A 417 -3.12 -0.14 -18.63
CA GLY A 417 -2.68 1.25 -18.69
C GLY A 417 -1.70 1.56 -17.56
N ASN A 418 -1.75 2.77 -17.04
CA ASN A 418 -0.87 3.19 -15.97
C ASN A 418 -1.09 2.38 -14.68
N ALA A 419 -0.01 2.07 -13.98
CA ALA A 419 -0.02 1.39 -12.69
C ALA A 419 0.96 2.10 -11.73
N ILE A 420 0.52 3.24 -11.17
CA ILE A 420 1.40 4.18 -10.49
C ILE A 420 1.11 4.26 -8.99
N SER A 421 2.19 4.21 -8.19
CA SER A 421 2.22 4.65 -6.80
C SER A 421 1.21 3.94 -5.87
N GLY A 422 0.61 4.68 -4.92
CA GLY A 422 -0.39 4.19 -3.97
C GLY A 422 -1.67 3.68 -4.63
N ALA A 423 -2.02 4.19 -5.82
CA ALA A 423 -3.15 3.66 -6.59
C ALA A 423 -2.92 2.22 -7.04
N PHE A 424 -1.72 1.90 -7.53
CA PHE A 424 -1.37 0.53 -7.89
C PHE A 424 -1.29 -0.40 -6.67
N LEU A 425 -0.78 0.09 -5.54
CA LEU A 425 -0.83 -0.67 -4.27
C LEU A 425 -2.28 -1.00 -3.88
N THR A 426 -3.19 -0.03 -4.03
CA THR A 426 -4.61 -0.16 -3.68
C THR A 426 -5.37 -1.08 -4.63
N HIS A 427 -5.12 -0.92 -5.94
CA HIS A 427 -5.86 -1.61 -7.01
C HIS A 427 -4.89 -2.38 -7.90
N GLY A 428 -4.54 -3.61 -7.50
CA GLY A 428 -3.72 -4.53 -8.29
C GLY A 428 -2.62 -5.24 -7.54
N MET A 429 -1.82 -4.57 -6.71
CA MET A 429 -0.63 -5.18 -6.09
C MET A 429 -0.93 -6.30 -5.08
N GLN A 430 -2.17 -6.43 -4.62
CA GLN A 430 -2.60 -7.57 -3.81
C GLN A 430 -3.12 -8.75 -4.64
N ALA A 431 -3.17 -8.65 -5.96
CA ALA A 431 -3.45 -9.80 -6.82
C ALA A 431 -2.32 -10.84 -6.72
N SER A 432 -2.64 -12.10 -6.58
CA SER A 432 -1.63 -13.17 -6.58
C SER A 432 -0.96 -13.31 -7.93
N ARG A 433 -1.69 -13.07 -9.02
CA ARG A 433 -1.24 -13.15 -10.41
C ARG A 433 -1.35 -11.79 -11.08
N LEU A 434 -0.31 -11.38 -11.80
CA LEU A 434 -0.30 -10.15 -12.58
C LEU A 434 -0.06 -10.48 -14.05
N ILE A 435 -0.89 -9.91 -14.90
CA ILE A 435 -0.76 -9.96 -16.37
C ILE A 435 -0.71 -8.52 -16.87
N ALA A 436 0.12 -8.25 -17.85
CA ALA A 436 0.20 -6.92 -18.45
C ALA A 436 0.15 -6.99 -19.98
N LEU A 437 -0.40 -5.96 -20.60
CA LEU A 437 -0.23 -5.72 -22.02
C LEU A 437 1.19 -5.21 -22.28
N ASN A 438 1.80 -5.70 -23.36
CA ASN A 438 3.09 -5.21 -23.82
C ASN A 438 2.88 -3.96 -24.68
N ASP A 439 2.77 -2.81 -24.02
CA ASP A 439 2.47 -1.53 -24.67
C ASP A 439 3.41 -0.45 -24.11
N PRO A 440 4.12 0.29 -24.99
CA PRO A 440 5.06 1.32 -24.55
C PRO A 440 4.41 2.53 -23.86
N SER A 441 3.10 2.70 -23.96
CA SER A 441 2.37 3.74 -23.25
C SER A 441 2.03 3.38 -21.80
N ILE A 442 2.23 2.14 -21.40
CA ILE A 442 2.03 1.67 -20.02
C ILE A 442 3.21 2.09 -19.16
N ASN A 443 2.91 2.81 -18.08
CA ASN A 443 3.90 3.18 -17.08
C ASN A 443 3.61 2.47 -15.75
N ILE A 444 4.64 1.82 -15.19
CA ILE A 444 4.58 1.14 -13.90
C ILE A 444 5.68 1.70 -13.00
N GLN A 445 5.31 2.48 -11.98
CA GLN A 445 6.32 3.14 -11.15
C GLN A 445 5.75 3.61 -9.80
N ALA A 446 6.65 3.94 -8.87
CA ALA A 446 6.31 4.51 -7.56
C ALA A 446 5.80 5.96 -7.64
N MET A 447 6.13 6.70 -8.72
CA MET A 447 5.82 8.14 -8.86
C MET A 447 5.93 8.56 -10.34
N SER A 448 5.30 9.68 -10.74
CA SER A 448 5.49 10.26 -12.07
C SER A 448 6.97 10.65 -12.31
N LYS A 449 7.41 10.72 -13.58
CA LYS A 449 8.79 11.10 -13.91
C LYS A 449 9.14 12.49 -13.39
N GLU A 450 8.23 13.42 -13.55
CA GLU A 450 8.38 14.82 -13.14
C GLU A 450 8.55 14.93 -11.63
N SER A 451 7.72 14.24 -10.88
CA SER A 451 7.79 14.21 -9.43
C SER A 451 9.04 13.49 -8.92
N ALA A 452 9.40 12.36 -9.52
CA ALA A 452 10.61 11.62 -9.16
C ALA A 452 11.87 12.44 -9.44
N ALA A 453 11.95 13.13 -10.59
CA ALA A 453 13.08 14.00 -10.94
C ALA A 453 13.26 15.13 -9.91
N ARG A 454 12.16 15.80 -9.53
CA ARG A 454 12.18 16.89 -8.55
C ARG A 454 12.59 16.43 -7.16
N ILE A 455 11.97 15.36 -6.64
CA ILE A 455 12.25 14.84 -5.30
C ILE A 455 13.69 14.33 -5.19
N THR A 456 14.19 13.68 -6.23
CA THR A 456 15.59 13.20 -6.27
C THR A 456 16.59 14.30 -6.66
N LYS A 457 16.12 15.53 -6.91
CA LYS A 457 16.92 16.67 -7.36
C LYS A 457 17.72 16.37 -8.64
N ARG A 458 17.10 15.63 -9.57
CA ARG A 458 17.65 15.24 -10.87
C ARG A 458 16.87 15.92 -11.99
N THR A 459 17.51 16.09 -13.13
CA THR A 459 16.80 16.34 -14.40
C THR A 459 16.15 15.04 -14.89
N ILE A 460 15.15 15.13 -15.77
CA ILE A 460 14.53 13.95 -16.40
C ILE A 460 15.57 13.10 -17.12
N ALA A 461 16.52 13.74 -17.84
CA ALA A 461 17.60 13.04 -18.53
C ALA A 461 18.54 12.27 -17.57
N GLU A 462 18.86 12.84 -16.41
CA GLU A 462 19.64 12.14 -15.38
C GLU A 462 18.84 10.98 -14.73
N LEU A 463 17.53 11.16 -14.55
CA LEU A 463 16.65 10.10 -14.09
C LEU A 463 16.63 8.94 -15.10
N GLU A 464 16.43 9.22 -16.39
CA GLU A 464 16.43 8.21 -17.45
C GLU A 464 17.79 7.49 -17.58
N LYS A 465 18.91 8.21 -17.42
CA LYS A 465 20.23 7.58 -17.35
C LYS A 465 20.39 6.65 -16.15
N ALA A 466 19.78 6.99 -15.01
CA ALA A 466 19.78 6.12 -13.83
C ALA A 466 18.98 4.84 -14.06
N THR A 467 17.88 4.88 -14.83
CA THR A 467 17.07 3.69 -15.16
C THR A 467 17.85 2.63 -15.94
N GLN A 468 18.83 3.04 -16.75
CA GLN A 468 19.71 2.11 -17.46
C GLN A 468 20.60 1.29 -16.52
N LYS A 469 20.92 1.84 -15.35
CA LYS A 469 21.76 1.17 -14.34
C LYS A 469 20.94 0.34 -13.34
N VAL A 470 19.73 0.79 -13.07
CA VAL A 470 18.82 0.15 -12.10
C VAL A 470 17.45 -0.03 -12.77
N PRO A 471 17.18 -1.20 -13.37
CA PRO A 471 15.93 -1.46 -14.10
C PRO A 471 14.65 -1.23 -13.27
N ALA A 472 14.72 -1.39 -11.95
CA ALA A 472 13.59 -1.11 -11.07
C ALA A 472 13.16 0.37 -11.04
N MET A 473 13.99 1.28 -11.51
CA MET A 473 13.65 2.70 -11.70
C MET A 473 12.98 2.99 -13.04
N ALA A 474 12.99 2.04 -13.97
CA ALA A 474 12.37 2.21 -15.29
C ALA A 474 10.84 2.24 -15.18
N TYR A 475 10.21 2.89 -16.15
CA TYR A 475 8.78 3.10 -16.20
C TYR A 475 8.06 2.09 -17.08
N ASP A 476 8.77 1.49 -18.03
CA ASP A 476 8.18 0.59 -19.00
C ASP A 476 7.85 -0.79 -18.42
N VAL A 477 6.85 -1.41 -19.00
CA VAL A 477 6.31 -2.71 -18.56
C VAL A 477 7.32 -3.85 -18.74
N ALA A 478 8.22 -3.76 -19.72
CA ALA A 478 9.22 -4.81 -19.96
C ALA A 478 10.27 -4.84 -18.83
N SER A 479 10.73 -3.67 -18.39
CA SER A 479 11.59 -3.54 -17.21
C SER A 479 10.91 -4.06 -15.94
N PHE A 480 9.62 -3.75 -15.75
CA PHE A 480 8.86 -4.31 -14.61
C PHE A 480 8.74 -5.84 -14.70
N ASN A 481 8.49 -6.39 -15.90
CA ASN A 481 8.48 -7.83 -16.13
C ASN A 481 9.82 -8.50 -15.80
N ALA A 482 10.92 -7.83 -16.08
CA ALA A 482 12.27 -8.35 -15.77
C ALA A 482 12.51 -8.51 -14.25
N LEU A 483 11.77 -7.77 -13.39
CA LEU A 483 11.80 -7.96 -11.94
C LEU A 483 11.04 -9.23 -11.49
N GLY A 484 10.26 -9.86 -12.37
CA GLY A 484 9.61 -11.15 -12.12
C GLY A 484 8.19 -11.14 -11.56
N PRO A 485 7.47 -10.01 -11.39
CA PRO A 485 6.15 -10.06 -10.78
C PRO A 485 5.03 -10.49 -11.75
N LEU A 486 5.28 -10.50 -13.07
CA LEU A 486 4.27 -10.84 -14.06
C LEU A 486 4.24 -12.34 -14.37
N ASP A 487 3.05 -12.92 -14.39
CA ASP A 487 2.79 -14.26 -14.91
C ASP A 487 2.80 -14.29 -16.44
N ALA A 488 2.37 -13.20 -17.08
CA ALA A 488 2.41 -13.04 -18.52
C ALA A 488 2.52 -11.58 -18.95
N LEU A 489 3.32 -11.35 -19.99
CA LEU A 489 3.36 -10.11 -20.76
C LEU A 489 2.78 -10.41 -22.14
N VAL A 490 1.60 -9.84 -22.45
CA VAL A 490 0.80 -10.18 -23.63
C VAL A 490 0.98 -9.13 -24.73
N THR A 491 1.54 -9.55 -25.85
CA THR A 491 1.69 -8.69 -27.03
C THR A 491 0.48 -8.86 -27.96
N ILE A 492 -0.21 -7.75 -28.21
CA ILE A 492 -1.34 -7.63 -29.11
C ILE A 492 -1.11 -6.50 -30.11
N THR A 493 -1.99 -6.39 -31.11
CA THR A 493 -1.82 -5.44 -32.22
C THR A 493 -2.24 -4.03 -31.80
N ASP A 494 -3.39 -3.88 -31.14
CA ASP A 494 -3.91 -2.60 -30.66
C ASP A 494 -4.49 -2.76 -29.25
N THR A 495 -3.90 -2.08 -28.28
CA THR A 495 -4.31 -2.16 -26.88
C THR A 495 -5.53 -1.27 -26.56
N THR A 496 -5.87 -0.35 -27.45
CA THR A 496 -7.00 0.59 -27.30
C THR A 496 -8.22 0.11 -28.06
N HIS A 497 -8.03 -0.44 -29.26
CA HIS A 497 -9.10 -0.98 -30.12
C HIS A 497 -8.76 -2.42 -30.55
N PRO A 498 -8.75 -3.38 -29.60
CA PRO A 498 -8.31 -4.75 -29.90
C PRO A 498 -9.31 -5.44 -30.84
N ASP A 499 -8.77 -6.20 -31.78
CA ASP A 499 -9.57 -7.08 -32.64
C ASP A 499 -9.89 -8.41 -31.95
N SER A 500 -10.65 -9.28 -32.62
CA SER A 500 -11.04 -10.59 -32.06
C SER A 500 -9.84 -11.48 -31.73
N ALA A 501 -8.75 -11.41 -32.52
CA ALA A 501 -7.55 -12.20 -32.27
C ALA A 501 -6.79 -11.67 -31.03
N ASP A 502 -6.74 -10.37 -30.85
CA ASP A 502 -6.14 -9.71 -29.69
C ASP A 502 -6.93 -10.07 -28.41
N ILE A 503 -8.28 -9.99 -28.48
CA ILE A 503 -9.15 -10.37 -27.36
C ILE A 503 -8.94 -11.83 -26.99
N GLN A 504 -8.86 -12.73 -27.97
CA GLN A 504 -8.63 -14.16 -27.70
C GLN A 504 -7.28 -14.42 -27.01
N LYS A 505 -6.20 -13.73 -27.43
CA LYS A 505 -4.89 -13.84 -26.77
C LYS A 505 -4.94 -13.41 -25.30
N VAL A 506 -5.59 -12.28 -25.03
CA VAL A 506 -5.74 -11.76 -23.66
C VAL A 506 -6.61 -12.69 -22.82
N SER A 507 -7.76 -13.13 -23.34
CA SER A 507 -8.64 -14.07 -22.63
C SER A 507 -7.92 -15.38 -22.29
N ALA A 508 -7.13 -15.93 -23.22
CA ALA A 508 -6.34 -17.13 -22.96
C ALA A 508 -5.26 -16.94 -21.87
N ALA A 509 -4.63 -15.78 -21.83
CA ALA A 509 -3.65 -15.47 -20.79
C ALA A 509 -4.32 -15.29 -19.42
N LEU A 510 -5.41 -14.52 -19.34
CA LEU A 510 -6.21 -14.34 -18.14
C LEU A 510 -6.80 -15.68 -17.66
N GLY A 511 -7.34 -16.50 -18.57
CA GLY A 511 -7.92 -17.81 -18.25
C GLY A 511 -6.96 -18.72 -17.51
N LYS A 512 -5.68 -18.70 -17.90
CA LYS A 512 -4.63 -19.47 -17.18
C LYS A 512 -4.36 -18.95 -15.77
N ALA A 513 -4.53 -17.65 -15.55
CA ALA A 513 -4.24 -17.02 -14.25
C ALA A 513 -5.43 -17.14 -13.29
N VAL A 514 -6.66 -16.90 -13.76
CA VAL A 514 -7.87 -16.86 -12.90
C VAL A 514 -8.23 -18.20 -12.26
N HIS A 515 -7.69 -19.32 -12.76
CA HIS A 515 -7.91 -20.64 -12.17
C HIS A 515 -6.92 -20.98 -11.04
N LYS A 516 -5.99 -20.08 -10.70
CA LYS A 516 -4.99 -20.28 -9.66
C LYS A 516 -5.29 -19.38 -8.46
N ALA A 517 -5.77 -19.98 -7.38
CA ALA A 517 -5.92 -19.32 -6.10
C ALA A 517 -4.64 -19.52 -5.26
N ASP A 518 -4.05 -18.44 -4.81
CA ASP A 518 -2.89 -18.42 -3.92
C ASP A 518 -3.19 -17.48 -2.73
N ASP A 519 -2.93 -17.92 -1.53
CA ASP A 519 -3.18 -17.15 -0.31
C ASP A 519 -2.06 -16.15 0.03
N THR A 520 -0.91 -16.26 -0.65
CA THR A 520 0.27 -15.40 -0.50
C THR A 520 0.65 -14.69 -1.80
N LEU A 521 1.67 -13.82 -1.75
CA LEU A 521 2.29 -13.22 -2.92
C LEU A 521 3.65 -13.87 -3.28
N ASN A 522 4.06 -14.91 -2.54
CA ASN A 522 5.41 -15.46 -2.63
C ASN A 522 5.71 -16.14 -3.98
N GLN A 523 4.70 -16.63 -4.71
CA GLN A 523 4.88 -17.16 -6.06
C GLN A 523 5.50 -16.14 -7.04
N ARG A 524 5.40 -14.82 -6.76
CA ARG A 524 6.09 -13.78 -7.54
C ARG A 524 7.61 -13.79 -7.36
N LEU A 525 8.12 -14.44 -6.31
CA LEU A 525 9.54 -14.65 -6.05
C LEU A 525 10.06 -15.91 -6.74
N GLU A 526 9.16 -16.78 -7.25
CA GLU A 526 9.50 -18.07 -7.82
C GLU A 526 9.43 -18.08 -9.37
N THR A 527 9.14 -16.96 -10.00
CA THR A 527 9.19 -16.85 -11.46
C THR A 527 10.63 -16.93 -11.97
N PRO A 528 10.87 -17.41 -13.20
CA PRO A 528 12.22 -17.46 -13.76
C PRO A 528 12.96 -16.11 -13.74
N ASN A 529 12.26 -15.01 -14.04
CA ASN A 529 12.86 -13.66 -14.00
C ASN A 529 13.24 -13.26 -12.57
N ALA A 530 12.39 -13.54 -11.59
CA ALA A 530 12.67 -13.24 -10.18
C ALA A 530 13.90 -14.03 -9.67
N ILE A 531 13.97 -15.33 -10.00
CA ILE A 531 15.07 -16.21 -9.56
C ILE A 531 16.40 -15.79 -10.18
N ASN A 532 16.42 -15.52 -11.48
CA ASN A 532 17.67 -15.33 -12.21
C ASN A 532 18.28 -13.93 -11.99
N GLN A 533 17.46 -12.89 -11.91
CA GLN A 533 17.94 -11.50 -11.83
C GLN A 533 17.04 -10.55 -11.03
N GLY A 534 15.71 -10.72 -11.14
CA GLY A 534 14.75 -9.71 -10.75
C GLY A 534 14.57 -9.53 -9.25
N ARG A 535 14.67 -10.62 -8.45
CA ARG A 535 14.40 -10.59 -7.00
C ARG A 535 15.45 -11.36 -6.19
N VAL A 536 16.69 -11.34 -6.65
CA VAL A 536 17.79 -12.11 -6.04
C VAL A 536 18.00 -11.72 -4.58
N TYR A 537 18.04 -10.42 -4.28
CA TYR A 537 18.22 -9.95 -2.90
C TYR A 537 16.96 -10.15 -2.04
N SER A 538 15.78 -10.04 -2.61
CA SER A 538 14.54 -10.36 -1.90
C SER A 538 14.51 -11.82 -1.42
N ARG A 539 15.01 -12.75 -2.23
CA ARG A 539 15.15 -14.16 -1.89
C ARG A 539 16.29 -14.41 -0.90
N LEU A 540 17.45 -13.81 -1.15
CA LEU A 540 18.63 -13.90 -0.26
C LEU A 540 18.28 -13.46 1.16
N VAL A 541 17.64 -12.30 1.32
CA VAL A 541 17.25 -11.75 2.62
C VAL A 541 16.33 -12.72 3.37
N ARG A 542 15.29 -13.26 2.71
CA ARG A 542 14.37 -14.24 3.33
C ARG A 542 15.10 -15.52 3.76
N THR A 543 16.01 -16.03 2.94
CA THR A 543 16.84 -17.21 3.27
C THR A 543 17.68 -16.92 4.51
N LYS A 544 18.37 -15.78 4.54
CA LYS A 544 19.22 -15.39 5.67
C LYS A 544 18.44 -15.14 6.96
N ILE A 545 17.24 -14.55 6.87
CA ILE A 545 16.34 -14.45 8.03
C ILE A 545 16.01 -15.86 8.54
N GLY A 546 15.65 -16.79 7.65
CA GLY A 546 15.30 -18.17 8.01
C GLY A 546 16.45 -18.91 8.69
N GLU A 547 17.70 -18.68 8.28
CA GLU A 547 18.90 -19.27 8.90
C GLU A 547 19.10 -18.78 10.36
N GLN A 548 18.74 -17.54 10.67
CA GLN A 548 18.92 -16.92 11.99
C GLN A 548 17.64 -16.92 12.85
N TRP A 549 16.50 -17.33 12.30
CA TRP A 549 15.21 -17.24 12.99
C TRP A 549 14.99 -18.29 14.09
N ASN A 550 15.72 -19.42 14.06
CA ASN A 550 15.51 -20.56 14.96
C ASN A 550 16.16 -20.39 16.32
#